data_2caa3fe67e3f40edeb8b8bf2130f804f
#
_entry.id   2caa3fe67e3f40edeb8b8bf2130f804f
#
_cell.length_a   1.000
_cell.length_b   1.000
_cell.length_c   1.000
_cell.angle_alpha   90.00
_cell.angle_beta   90.00
_cell.angle_gamma   90.00
#
_symmetry.space_group_name_H-M   'P 1'
#
loop_
_entity.id
_entity.type
_entity.pdbx_description
1 polymer ?
#
loop_
_entity_poly.entity_id
_entity_poly.type
_entity_poly.pdbx_seq_one_letter_code
_entity_poly.pdbx_strand_id
1 'polypeptide(L)'
;MAEERTSLLTVEQFKQLARPTGNHIDEEEVKVFIRECEDSFIIPAIGYERFKASIGQGDFGDSVLPGFNADTFIDGGEYSVDGKDSSCKDIKVLKYTSGIRKSLAYFVYAKILRSDGTIVSRSGAMRHRDDYSDHVDDSSLKQYNDIMGMAESYLSDALLYLKATTKTGEVKPHRSTRVRIHAIGD
;
A
#
# COMPACT_ATOMS: atom_id res chain seq x y z
N MET A 1 6.57 -4.34 29.00
CA MET A 1 7.09 -3.90 27.67
C MET A 1 6.07 -4.37 26.66
N ALA A 2 5.48 -3.50 25.85
CA ALA A 2 4.59 -3.92 24.78
C ALA A 2 5.44 -4.68 23.75
N GLU A 3 5.03 -5.90 23.39
CA GLU A 3 5.67 -6.64 22.29
C GLU A 3 5.56 -5.80 21.02
N GLU A 4 6.69 -5.54 20.41
CA GLU A 4 6.73 -4.75 19.17
C GLU A 4 6.10 -5.58 18.06
N ARG A 5 4.96 -5.11 17.51
CA ARG A 5 4.26 -5.79 16.42
C ARG A 5 5.17 -5.91 15.21
N THR A 6 5.33 -7.12 14.70
CA THR A 6 6.04 -7.37 13.44
C THR A 6 5.31 -6.65 12.31
N SER A 7 6.05 -5.89 11.50
CA SER A 7 5.55 -5.18 10.33
C SER A 7 5.74 -5.99 9.05
N LEU A 8 4.88 -5.75 8.06
CA LEU A 8 4.96 -6.35 6.73
C LEU A 8 6.17 -5.85 5.93
N LEU A 9 6.64 -4.63 6.24
CA LEU A 9 7.72 -3.95 5.55
C LEU A 9 8.80 -3.51 6.54
N THR A 10 10.07 -3.78 6.25
CA THR A 10 11.20 -3.20 6.99
C THR A 10 11.67 -1.90 6.32
N VAL A 11 12.46 -1.09 7.06
CA VAL A 11 13.01 0.17 6.52
C VAL A 11 13.93 -0.09 5.32
N GLU A 12 14.71 -1.17 5.35
CA GLU A 12 15.59 -1.55 4.25
C GLU A 12 14.79 -1.95 3.01
N GLN A 13 13.72 -2.73 3.19
CA GLN A 13 12.81 -3.10 2.10
C GLN A 13 12.08 -1.88 1.54
N PHE A 14 11.68 -0.93 2.41
CA PHE A 14 11.10 0.33 1.98
C PHE A 14 12.07 1.09 1.05
N LYS A 15 13.34 1.24 1.45
CA LYS A 15 14.38 1.91 0.65
C LYS A 15 14.63 1.25 -0.71
N GLN A 16 14.39 -0.06 -0.82
CA GLN A 16 14.54 -0.82 -2.08
C GLN A 16 13.30 -0.74 -2.99
N LEU A 17 12.11 -0.73 -2.41
CA LEU A 17 10.84 -0.81 -3.14
C LEU A 17 10.26 0.55 -3.50
N ALA A 18 10.48 1.56 -2.68
CA ALA A 18 10.04 2.92 -2.93
C ALA A 18 10.94 3.64 -3.94
N ARG A 19 10.51 4.81 -4.40
CA ARG A 19 11.40 5.68 -5.18
C ARG A 19 12.59 6.12 -4.33
N PRO A 20 13.74 6.45 -4.95
CA PRO A 20 14.90 6.94 -4.21
C PRO A 20 14.49 8.12 -3.32
N THR A 21 14.71 7.95 -2.03
CA THR A 21 14.50 8.98 -1.01
C THR A 21 15.86 9.56 -0.61
N GLY A 22 15.89 10.83 -0.21
CA GLY A 22 17.12 11.44 0.27
C GLY A 22 17.71 10.72 1.49
N ASN A 23 19.02 10.83 1.69
CA ASN A 23 19.76 10.15 2.77
C ASN A 23 19.43 10.64 4.20
N HIS A 24 18.49 11.58 4.34
CA HIS A 24 18.18 12.26 5.61
C HIS A 24 16.84 11.86 6.22
N ILE A 25 16.20 10.77 5.73
CA ILE A 25 14.95 10.31 6.32
C ILE A 25 15.25 9.59 7.64
N ASP A 26 14.60 10.03 8.70
CA ASP A 26 14.68 9.39 10.02
C ASP A 26 14.01 8.00 9.95
N GLU A 27 14.80 6.96 10.25
CA GLU A 27 14.32 5.58 10.21
C GLU A 27 13.22 5.30 11.23
N GLU A 28 13.23 5.99 12.37
CA GLU A 28 12.17 5.84 13.38
C GLU A 28 10.85 6.46 12.88
N GLU A 29 10.91 7.57 12.17
CA GLU A 29 9.73 8.17 11.54
C GLU A 29 9.15 7.26 10.45
N VAL A 30 10.02 6.66 9.64
CA VAL A 30 9.59 5.66 8.63
C VAL A 30 8.87 4.47 9.27
N LYS A 31 9.36 3.96 10.40
CA LYS A 31 8.69 2.87 11.13
C LYS A 31 7.29 3.26 11.60
N VAL A 32 7.12 4.49 12.06
CA VAL A 32 5.80 5.02 12.45
C VAL A 32 4.86 5.06 11.24
N PHE A 33 5.32 5.60 10.11
CA PHE A 33 4.52 5.67 8.88
C PHE A 33 4.18 4.28 8.32
N ILE A 34 5.09 3.31 8.42
CA ILE A 34 4.79 1.92 8.04
C ILE A 34 3.59 1.41 8.83
N ARG A 35 3.60 1.53 10.16
CA ARG A 35 2.50 1.08 11.02
C ARG A 35 1.19 1.80 10.74
N GLU A 36 1.24 3.12 10.55
CA GLU A 36 0.05 3.91 10.20
C GLU A 36 -0.55 3.48 8.86
N CYS A 37 0.29 3.20 7.86
CA CYS A 37 -0.18 2.75 6.55
C CYS A 37 -0.70 1.31 6.58
N GLU A 38 -0.11 0.43 7.37
CA GLU A 38 -0.65 -0.91 7.62
C GLU A 38 -2.06 -0.83 8.19
N ASP A 39 -2.24 -0.02 9.24
CA ASP A 39 -3.52 0.12 9.95
C ASP A 39 -4.58 0.83 9.10
N SER A 40 -4.17 1.82 8.29
CA SER A 40 -5.10 2.65 7.53
C SER A 40 -5.48 2.06 6.16
N PHE A 41 -4.56 1.36 5.49
CA PHE A 41 -4.75 0.91 4.11
C PHE A 41 -4.71 -0.61 3.95
N ILE A 42 -3.73 -1.28 4.54
CA ILE A 42 -3.51 -2.71 4.27
C ILE A 42 -4.50 -3.57 5.07
N ILE A 43 -4.56 -3.41 6.39
CA ILE A 43 -5.44 -4.23 7.24
C ILE A 43 -6.92 -4.09 6.85
N PRO A 44 -7.46 -2.88 6.58
CA PRO A 44 -8.84 -2.75 6.11
C PRO A 44 -9.11 -3.41 4.75
N ALA A 45 -8.08 -3.49 3.89
CA ALA A 45 -8.21 -4.06 2.55
C ALA A 45 -8.21 -5.59 2.53
N ILE A 46 -7.33 -6.23 3.31
CA ILE A 46 -7.13 -7.70 3.27
C ILE A 46 -7.75 -8.41 4.49
N GLY A 47 -8.03 -7.70 5.56
CA GLY A 47 -8.48 -8.23 6.86
C GLY A 47 -7.31 -8.61 7.78
N TYR A 48 -7.55 -8.52 9.09
CA TYR A 48 -6.51 -8.70 10.10
C TYR A 48 -5.90 -10.11 10.11
N GLU A 49 -6.69 -11.15 9.88
CA GLU A 49 -6.19 -12.54 9.88
C GLU A 49 -5.21 -12.78 8.71
N ARG A 50 -5.54 -12.27 7.50
CA ARG A 50 -4.64 -12.36 6.34
C ARG A 50 -3.40 -11.48 6.50
N PHE A 51 -3.54 -10.35 7.18
CA PHE A 51 -2.39 -9.53 7.56
C PHE A 51 -1.44 -10.31 8.49
N LYS A 52 -1.96 -10.97 9.54
CA LYS A 52 -1.16 -11.83 10.41
C LYS A 52 -0.45 -12.95 9.65
N ALA A 53 -1.16 -13.60 8.73
CA ALA A 53 -0.56 -14.62 7.87
C ALA A 53 0.56 -14.04 7.00
N SER A 54 0.39 -12.82 6.47
CA SER A 54 1.41 -12.16 5.64
C SER A 54 2.69 -11.78 6.39
N ILE A 55 2.63 -11.60 7.70
CA ILE A 55 3.80 -11.35 8.55
C ILE A 55 4.33 -12.61 9.26
N GLY A 56 3.86 -13.79 8.84
CA GLY A 56 4.30 -15.07 9.38
C GLY A 56 3.74 -15.41 10.78
N GLN A 57 2.71 -14.72 11.24
CA GLN A 57 2.05 -14.93 12.54
C GLN A 57 0.72 -15.68 12.43
N GLY A 58 0.46 -16.36 11.34
CA GLY A 58 -0.76 -17.09 11.08
C GLY A 58 -0.72 -17.86 9.78
N ASP A 59 -1.88 -18.38 9.39
CA ASP A 59 -2.08 -19.06 8.11
C ASP A 59 -3.19 -18.34 7.33
N PHE A 60 -3.14 -18.40 6.00
CA PHE A 60 -4.18 -17.85 5.12
C PHE A 60 -5.51 -18.63 5.20
N GLY A 61 -5.47 -19.77 5.91
CA GLY A 61 -6.64 -20.60 6.21
C GLY A 61 -7.18 -21.35 4.99
N ASP A 62 -8.31 -22.04 5.19
CA ASP A 62 -8.97 -22.89 4.18
C ASP A 62 -9.70 -22.09 3.08
N SER A 63 -9.67 -20.75 3.16
CA SER A 63 -10.31 -19.88 2.18
C SER A 63 -9.51 -19.76 0.87
N VAL A 64 -8.24 -20.09 0.88
CA VAL A 64 -7.38 -20.06 -0.32
C VAL A 64 -7.57 -21.30 -1.18
N LEU A 65 -7.48 -21.12 -2.49
CA LEU A 65 -7.56 -22.21 -3.46
C LEU A 65 -6.20 -22.87 -3.68
N PRO A 66 -6.17 -24.11 -4.15
CA PRO A 66 -4.93 -24.73 -4.63
C PRO A 66 -4.31 -23.84 -5.72
N GLY A 67 -3.05 -23.44 -5.52
CA GLY A 67 -2.35 -22.50 -6.41
C GLY A 67 -2.16 -21.09 -5.84
N PHE A 68 -2.71 -20.79 -4.67
CA PHE A 68 -2.35 -19.58 -3.93
C PHE A 68 -0.88 -19.70 -3.47
N ASN A 69 -0.10 -18.66 -3.73
CA ASN A 69 1.26 -18.50 -3.26
C ASN A 69 1.37 -17.24 -2.41
N ALA A 70 1.71 -17.39 -1.13
CA ALA A 70 1.85 -16.28 -0.21
C ALA A 70 2.94 -15.30 -0.65
N ASP A 71 4.07 -15.79 -1.17
CA ASP A 71 5.16 -14.94 -1.63
C ASP A 71 4.73 -14.07 -2.83
N THR A 72 3.97 -14.66 -3.77
CA THR A 72 3.40 -13.89 -4.89
C THR A 72 2.42 -12.82 -4.40
N PHE A 73 1.65 -13.10 -3.37
CA PHE A 73 0.74 -12.12 -2.76
C PHE A 73 1.50 -11.00 -2.06
N ILE A 74 2.58 -11.35 -1.34
CA ILE A 74 3.34 -10.40 -0.50
C ILE A 74 4.32 -9.59 -1.37
N ASP A 75 5.16 -10.26 -2.14
CA ASP A 75 6.29 -9.65 -2.85
C ASP A 75 6.02 -9.39 -4.34
N GLY A 76 4.96 -9.98 -4.84
CA GLY A 76 4.61 -9.90 -6.25
C GLY A 76 5.13 -11.06 -7.08
N GLY A 77 4.58 -11.20 -8.28
CA GLY A 77 4.95 -12.26 -9.19
C GLY A 77 3.89 -12.54 -10.25
N GLU A 78 4.19 -13.52 -11.09
CA GLU A 78 3.29 -13.98 -12.13
C GLU A 78 2.32 -15.03 -11.59
N TYR A 79 1.10 -15.02 -12.08
CA TYR A 79 0.08 -16.01 -11.77
C TYR A 79 -0.83 -16.25 -12.97
N SER A 80 -1.45 -17.41 -13.03
CA SER A 80 -2.39 -17.75 -14.11
C SER A 80 -3.82 -17.80 -13.58
N VAL A 81 -4.75 -17.26 -14.35
CA VAL A 81 -6.18 -17.36 -14.11
C VAL A 81 -6.87 -18.03 -15.28
N ASP A 82 -7.93 -18.78 -14.99
CA ASP A 82 -8.75 -19.34 -16.02
C ASP A 82 -9.54 -18.23 -16.72
N GLY A 83 -9.47 -18.19 -18.03
CA GLY A 83 -10.16 -17.25 -18.89
C GLY A 83 -10.83 -17.96 -20.05
N LYS A 84 -11.58 -17.22 -20.85
CA LYS A 84 -12.17 -17.73 -22.08
C LYS A 84 -11.67 -16.94 -23.27
N ASP A 85 -11.29 -17.67 -24.32
CA ASP A 85 -10.97 -17.06 -25.60
C ASP A 85 -12.24 -16.57 -26.33
N SER A 86 -12.06 -15.77 -27.38
CA SER A 86 -13.14 -15.32 -28.30
C SER A 86 -14.00 -16.47 -28.83
N SER A 87 -13.45 -17.69 -28.86
CA SER A 87 -14.13 -18.93 -29.24
C SER A 87 -14.75 -19.70 -28.05
N CYS A 88 -14.90 -19.09 -26.89
CA CYS A 88 -15.42 -19.72 -25.65
C CYS A 88 -14.60 -20.94 -25.16
N LYS A 89 -13.37 -21.13 -25.64
CA LYS A 89 -12.47 -22.18 -25.12
C LYS A 89 -11.77 -21.69 -23.86
N ASP A 90 -11.65 -22.59 -22.88
CA ASP A 90 -10.93 -22.31 -21.65
C ASP A 90 -9.44 -22.15 -21.96
N ILE A 91 -8.90 -20.99 -21.56
CA ILE A 91 -7.48 -20.64 -21.69
C ILE A 91 -6.93 -20.21 -20.34
N LYS A 92 -5.63 -20.40 -20.13
CA LYS A 92 -4.93 -19.82 -18.99
C LYS A 92 -4.35 -18.47 -19.39
N VAL A 93 -4.79 -17.43 -18.70
CA VAL A 93 -4.28 -16.07 -18.89
C VAL A 93 -3.23 -15.79 -17.83
N LEU A 94 -2.00 -15.48 -18.28
CA LEU A 94 -0.92 -15.07 -17.39
C LEU A 94 -1.15 -13.62 -16.96
N LYS A 95 -1.07 -13.36 -15.66
CA LYS A 95 -1.18 -12.03 -15.05
C LYS A 95 0.00 -11.80 -14.11
N TYR A 96 0.23 -10.55 -13.77
CA TYR A 96 1.26 -10.13 -12.83
C TYR A 96 0.64 -9.34 -11.70
N THR A 97 1.14 -9.51 -10.48
CA THR A 97 0.84 -8.67 -9.32
C THR A 97 2.12 -8.08 -8.76
N SER A 98 2.06 -6.82 -8.32
CA SER A 98 3.20 -6.15 -7.67
C SER A 98 3.37 -6.52 -6.20
N GLY A 99 2.42 -7.23 -5.62
CA GLY A 99 2.42 -7.60 -4.21
C GLY A 99 1.98 -6.47 -3.27
N ILE A 100 1.53 -6.85 -2.06
CA ILE A 100 1.05 -5.87 -1.07
C ILE A 100 2.19 -5.07 -0.44
N ARG A 101 3.40 -5.64 -0.35
CA ARG A 101 4.57 -4.98 0.23
C ARG A 101 4.98 -3.75 -0.59
N LYS A 102 4.93 -3.85 -1.92
CA LYS A 102 5.21 -2.71 -2.80
C LYS A 102 4.15 -1.63 -2.68
N SER A 103 2.87 -2.00 -2.59
CA SER A 103 1.80 -1.05 -2.34
C SER A 103 2.01 -0.29 -1.02
N LEU A 104 2.33 -1.01 0.07
CA LEU A 104 2.64 -0.41 1.37
C LEU A 104 3.82 0.56 1.27
N ALA A 105 4.91 0.20 0.58
CA ALA A 105 6.07 1.07 0.41
C ALA A 105 5.69 2.39 -0.28
N TYR A 106 4.79 2.37 -1.26
CA TYR A 106 4.32 3.58 -1.93
C TYR A 106 3.37 4.41 -1.08
N PHE A 107 2.52 3.79 -0.23
CA PHE A 107 1.73 4.53 0.76
C PHE A 107 2.61 5.25 1.77
N VAL A 108 3.64 4.58 2.28
CA VAL A 108 4.63 5.17 3.20
C VAL A 108 5.36 6.32 2.52
N TYR A 109 5.79 6.14 1.26
CA TYR A 109 6.46 7.19 0.50
C TYR A 109 5.56 8.43 0.30
N ALA A 110 4.29 8.23 0.00
CA ALA A 110 3.32 9.34 -0.10
C ALA A 110 3.17 10.08 1.25
N LYS A 111 3.13 9.35 2.37
CA LYS A 111 3.09 9.95 3.72
C LYS A 111 4.32 10.80 4.00
N ILE A 112 5.52 10.30 3.69
CA ILE A 112 6.78 11.04 3.84
C ILE A 112 6.74 12.33 3.05
N LEU A 113 6.34 12.29 1.78
CA LEU A 113 6.23 13.48 0.94
C LEU A 113 5.27 14.53 1.50
N ARG A 114 4.23 14.09 2.20
CA ARG A 114 3.28 15.01 2.83
C ARG A 114 3.77 15.54 4.17
N SER A 115 4.54 14.77 4.94
CA SER A 115 5.11 15.19 6.23
C SER A 115 6.35 16.05 6.05
N ASP A 116 7.04 15.92 4.92
CA ASP A 116 8.27 16.64 4.65
C ASP A 116 8.05 18.16 4.73
N GLY A 117 8.81 18.78 5.62
CA GLY A 117 8.74 20.22 5.89
C GLY A 117 7.64 20.67 6.87
N THR A 118 6.90 19.76 7.52
CA THR A 118 5.90 20.14 8.54
C THR A 118 6.39 19.78 9.94
N ILE A 119 6.72 20.79 10.74
CA ILE A 119 7.08 20.63 12.17
C ILE A 119 5.88 21.03 13.02
N VAL A 120 5.44 20.15 13.92
CA VAL A 120 4.42 20.46 14.92
C VAL A 120 5.10 21.09 16.13
N SER A 121 4.90 22.40 16.33
CA SER A 121 5.38 23.13 17.48
C SER A 121 4.25 23.42 18.47
N ARG A 122 4.56 23.96 19.67
CA ARG A 122 3.55 24.45 20.62
C ARG A 122 2.61 25.53 20.04
N SER A 123 3.04 26.20 18.97
CA SER A 123 2.26 27.23 18.26
C SER A 123 1.45 26.68 17.08
N GLY A 124 1.40 25.34 16.91
CA GLY A 124 0.73 24.67 15.79
C GLY A 124 1.69 24.09 14.77
N ALA A 125 1.15 23.59 13.68
CA ALA A 125 1.93 23.05 12.57
C ALA A 125 2.61 24.20 11.80
N MET A 126 3.94 24.18 11.76
CA MET A 126 4.75 25.16 11.03
C MET A 126 5.50 24.45 9.90
N ARG A 127 5.53 25.05 8.72
CA ARG A 127 6.38 24.61 7.61
C ARG A 127 7.75 25.27 7.74
N HIS A 128 8.82 24.49 7.64
CA HIS A 128 10.15 25.04 7.48
C HIS A 128 10.24 25.74 6.12
N ARG A 129 10.46 27.04 6.12
CA ARG A 129 10.67 27.83 4.93
C ARG A 129 12.16 28.03 4.77
N ASP A 130 12.76 27.34 3.81
CA ASP A 130 14.14 27.66 3.42
C ASP A 130 14.08 28.89 2.50
N ASP A 131 14.84 29.94 2.84
CA ASP A 131 14.84 31.22 2.10
C ASP A 131 15.34 31.10 0.64
N TYR A 132 15.79 29.91 0.23
CA TYR A 132 16.33 29.61 -1.09
C TYR A 132 15.52 28.59 -1.91
N SER A 133 14.40 28.08 -1.39
CA SER A 133 13.56 27.15 -2.14
C SER A 133 12.30 27.85 -2.64
N ASP A 134 12.12 27.88 -3.95
CA ASP A 134 10.88 28.33 -4.58
C ASP A 134 9.72 27.42 -4.18
N HIS A 135 8.61 28.02 -3.76
CA HIS A 135 7.43 27.29 -3.36
C HIS A 135 6.76 26.61 -4.53
N VAL A 136 6.74 25.29 -4.49
CA VAL A 136 5.94 24.48 -5.40
C VAL A 136 4.77 23.86 -4.62
N ASP A 137 3.89 24.70 -4.10
CA ASP A 137 2.77 24.25 -3.26
C ASP A 137 1.79 23.33 -4.02
N ASP A 138 1.51 23.61 -5.29
CA ASP A 138 0.64 22.77 -6.13
C ASP A 138 1.30 21.47 -6.60
N SER A 139 2.62 21.46 -6.80
CA SER A 139 3.32 20.25 -7.27
C SER A 139 3.45 19.19 -6.20
N SER A 140 3.63 19.56 -4.93
CA SER A 140 3.72 18.61 -3.82
C SER A 140 2.41 17.85 -3.62
N LEU A 141 1.27 18.54 -3.72
CA LEU A 141 -0.04 17.89 -3.64
C LEU A 141 -0.32 17.00 -4.84
N LYS A 142 0.05 17.46 -6.05
CA LYS A 142 -0.08 16.65 -7.26
C LYS A 142 0.79 15.41 -7.18
N GLN A 143 2.05 15.55 -6.76
CA GLN A 143 2.96 14.42 -6.59
C GLN A 143 2.47 13.44 -5.53
N TYR A 144 1.95 13.91 -4.41
CA TYR A 144 1.30 13.07 -3.40
C TYR A 144 0.14 12.26 -4.00
N ASN A 145 -0.77 12.92 -4.74
CA ASN A 145 -1.93 12.27 -5.34
C ASN A 145 -1.52 11.23 -6.40
N ASP A 146 -0.51 11.53 -7.21
CA ASP A 146 0.01 10.60 -8.21
C ASP A 146 0.59 9.33 -7.55
N ILE A 147 1.35 9.48 -6.46
CA ILE A 147 1.93 8.36 -5.73
C ILE A 147 0.88 7.57 -4.97
N MET A 148 -0.11 8.23 -4.37
CA MET A 148 -1.25 7.55 -3.76
C MET A 148 -2.03 6.74 -4.80
N GLY A 149 -2.24 7.27 -6.00
CA GLY A 149 -2.88 6.55 -7.10
C GLY A 149 -2.08 5.31 -7.54
N MET A 150 -0.76 5.40 -7.56
CA MET A 150 0.11 4.23 -7.82
C MET A 150 0.02 3.19 -6.70
N ALA A 151 0.05 3.61 -5.44
CA ALA A 151 -0.10 2.71 -4.29
C ALA A 151 -1.43 1.97 -4.30
N GLU A 152 -2.54 2.68 -4.59
CA GLU A 152 -3.88 2.10 -4.74
C GLU A 152 -3.94 1.11 -5.92
N SER A 153 -3.26 1.41 -7.04
CA SER A 153 -3.19 0.50 -8.18
C SER A 153 -2.49 -0.80 -7.81
N TYR A 154 -1.33 -0.74 -7.16
CA TYR A 154 -0.61 -1.93 -6.69
C TYR A 154 -1.42 -2.74 -5.67
N LEU A 155 -2.13 -2.07 -4.76
CA LEU A 155 -3.04 -2.75 -3.83
C LEU A 155 -4.17 -3.45 -4.56
N SER A 156 -4.77 -2.77 -5.55
CA SER A 156 -5.84 -3.33 -6.37
C SER A 156 -5.38 -4.59 -7.11
N ASP A 157 -4.18 -4.59 -7.68
CA ASP A 157 -3.60 -5.76 -8.35
C ASP A 157 -3.41 -6.93 -7.38
N ALA A 158 -2.91 -6.67 -6.17
CA ALA A 158 -2.77 -7.70 -5.15
C ALA A 158 -4.11 -8.25 -4.68
N LEU A 159 -5.14 -7.39 -4.55
CA LEU A 159 -6.50 -7.81 -4.23
C LEU A 159 -7.16 -8.61 -5.36
N LEU A 160 -6.87 -8.30 -6.62
CA LEU A 160 -7.32 -9.11 -7.76
C LEU A 160 -6.69 -10.50 -7.74
N TYR A 161 -5.41 -10.61 -7.41
CA TYR A 161 -4.76 -11.90 -7.20
C TYR A 161 -5.43 -12.67 -6.06
N LEU A 162 -5.60 -12.04 -4.90
CA LEU A 162 -6.26 -12.65 -3.75
C LEU A 162 -7.68 -13.13 -4.12
N LYS A 163 -8.46 -12.31 -4.84
CA LYS A 163 -9.81 -12.66 -5.31
C LYS A 163 -9.81 -13.85 -6.28
N ALA A 164 -8.81 -13.92 -7.15
CA ALA A 164 -8.68 -15.02 -8.11
C ALA A 164 -8.28 -16.35 -7.45
N THR A 165 -7.60 -16.28 -6.30
CA THR A 165 -7.04 -17.43 -5.58
C THR A 165 -7.74 -17.73 -4.25
N THR A 166 -8.88 -17.10 -3.98
CA THR A 166 -9.73 -17.41 -2.82
C THR A 166 -11.11 -17.86 -3.25
N LYS A 167 -11.79 -18.62 -2.38
CA LYS A 167 -13.18 -19.04 -2.62
C LYS A 167 -14.08 -17.82 -2.71
N THR A 168 -14.97 -17.81 -3.66
CA THR A 168 -15.89 -16.69 -3.97
C THR A 168 -16.70 -16.29 -2.72
N GLY A 169 -16.70 -15.02 -2.38
CA GLY A 169 -17.53 -14.43 -1.32
C GLY A 169 -16.77 -13.82 -0.13
N GLU A 170 -15.47 -14.08 0.01
CA GLU A 170 -14.72 -13.67 1.20
C GLU A 170 -13.92 -12.36 1.06
N VAL A 171 -13.67 -11.88 -0.16
CA VAL A 171 -12.96 -10.63 -0.40
C VAL A 171 -13.96 -9.49 -0.56
N LYS A 172 -14.09 -8.64 0.46
CA LYS A 172 -14.89 -7.41 0.34
C LYS A 172 -14.15 -6.44 -0.59
N PRO A 173 -14.85 -5.79 -1.53
CA PRO A 173 -14.20 -4.76 -2.35
C PRO A 173 -13.71 -3.63 -1.46
N HIS A 174 -12.45 -3.24 -1.64
CA HIS A 174 -11.91 -2.04 -1.01
C HIS A 174 -12.74 -0.83 -1.45
N ARG A 175 -13.42 -0.17 -0.51
CA ARG A 175 -14.01 1.13 -0.77
C ARG A 175 -12.85 2.13 -0.86
N SER A 176 -12.59 2.63 -2.06
CA SER A 176 -11.74 3.81 -2.22
C SER A 176 -12.22 4.91 -1.28
N THR A 177 -11.41 5.28 -0.32
CA THR A 177 -11.66 6.40 0.60
C THR A 177 -11.34 7.74 -0.09
N ARG A 178 -11.73 7.89 -1.36
CA ARG A 178 -11.71 9.22 -1.97
C ARG A 178 -12.69 10.08 -1.21
N VAL A 179 -12.17 10.86 -0.28
CA VAL A 179 -12.93 11.95 0.33
C VAL A 179 -13.33 12.90 -0.81
N ARG A 180 -14.59 12.82 -1.24
CA ARG A 180 -15.16 13.83 -2.10
C ARG A 180 -15.31 15.07 -1.23
N ILE A 181 -14.39 16.00 -1.37
CA ILE A 181 -14.57 17.36 -0.85
C ILE A 181 -15.67 17.97 -1.72
N HIS A 182 -16.90 17.98 -1.20
CA HIS A 182 -17.93 18.83 -1.76
C HIS A 182 -17.49 20.25 -1.44
N ALA A 183 -17.15 21.03 -2.46
CA ALA A 183 -17.08 22.48 -2.32
C ALA A 183 -18.46 22.92 -1.84
N ILE A 184 -18.53 23.45 -0.63
CA ILE A 184 -19.71 24.15 -0.14
C ILE A 184 -19.70 25.45 -0.97
N GLY A 185 -20.48 25.44 -2.06
CA GLY A 185 -20.75 26.62 -2.84
C GLY A 185 -21.72 27.53 -2.09
N ASP A 186 -21.56 28.82 -2.29
CA ASP A 186 -22.33 29.94 -1.77
C ASP A 186 -23.84 29.77 -1.85
#